data_d3eda24ee8cdd978937d8d60e1df6ec2
#
_entry.id   d3eda24ee8cdd978937d8d60e1df6ec2
#
_cell.length_a   1.000
_cell.length_b   1.000
_cell.length_c   1.000
_cell.angle_alpha   90.00
_cell.angle_beta   90.00
_cell.angle_gamma   90.00
#
_symmetry.space_group_name_H-M   'P 1'
#
loop_
_entity.id
_entity.type
_entity.pdbx_description
1 polymer ?
#
loop_
_entity_poly.entity_id
_entity_poly.type
_entity_poly.pdbx_seq_one_letter_code
_entity_poly.pdbx_strand_id
1 'polypeptide(L)'
;CNPTKEEIEGAIDNGVTMFTHLGNGCPMTLERHDNIIQRILNVSDRMWITFIADGVHIPFYTLNNYLKIIPPENAIAVTDSISAARMKPGKYTLGDWDILIEKDGIAMSPDKSHLIGSTLTAPKIIGNLKKHLNMNETQIEKFMQINPRAAIKANNN
;
A
#
# COMPACT_ATOMS: atom_id res chain seq x y z
N CYS A 1 11.72 -6.10 -1.80
CA CYS A 1 12.03 -7.43 -1.22
C CYS A 1 11.20 -8.51 -1.93
N ASN A 2 11.63 -9.77 -1.82
CA ASN A 2 10.91 -10.94 -2.33
C ASN A 2 11.23 -12.17 -1.46
N PRO A 3 10.86 -12.14 -0.15
CA PRO A 3 11.13 -13.24 0.77
C PRO A 3 10.43 -14.54 0.33
N THR A 4 11.02 -15.68 0.69
CA THR A 4 10.43 -17.01 0.47
C THR A 4 9.21 -17.22 1.37
N LYS A 5 8.46 -18.29 1.12
CA LYS A 5 7.32 -18.66 1.96
C LYS A 5 7.77 -18.94 3.40
N GLU A 6 8.87 -19.65 3.57
CA GLU A 6 9.46 -20.03 4.87
C GLU A 6 9.93 -18.79 5.65
N GLU A 7 10.51 -17.81 4.96
CA GLU A 7 10.91 -16.54 5.58
C GLU A 7 9.71 -15.72 6.05
N ILE A 8 8.61 -15.70 5.28
CA ILE A 8 7.36 -15.04 5.68
C ILE A 8 6.74 -15.74 6.90
N GLU A 9 6.62 -17.07 6.87
CA GLU A 9 6.10 -17.85 8.00
C GLU A 9 6.95 -17.64 9.25
N GLY A 10 8.27 -17.72 9.12
CA GLY A 10 9.19 -17.44 10.23
C GLY A 10 9.07 -16.01 10.77
N ALA A 11 8.83 -15.01 9.92
CA ALA A 11 8.61 -13.64 10.35
C ALA A 11 7.31 -13.51 11.17
N ILE A 12 6.22 -14.13 10.71
CA ILE A 12 4.94 -14.14 11.41
C ILE A 12 5.08 -14.83 12.78
N ASP A 13 5.75 -15.99 12.83
CA ASP A 13 5.96 -16.74 14.07
C ASP A 13 6.85 -15.97 15.08
N ASN A 14 7.68 -15.05 14.60
CA ASN A 14 8.48 -14.13 15.41
C ASN A 14 7.80 -12.76 15.64
N GLY A 15 6.50 -12.64 15.40
CA GLY A 15 5.69 -11.48 15.80
C GLY A 15 5.56 -10.38 14.75
N VAL A 16 5.91 -10.61 13.48
CA VAL A 16 5.57 -9.67 12.41
C VAL A 16 4.07 -9.74 12.16
N THR A 17 3.38 -8.61 12.36
CA THR A 17 1.92 -8.51 12.30
C THR A 17 1.40 -7.71 11.12
N MET A 18 2.27 -7.10 10.32
CA MET A 18 1.85 -6.23 9.23
C MET A 18 2.77 -6.34 8.02
N PHE A 19 2.16 -6.33 6.81
CA PHE A 19 2.84 -6.18 5.54
C PHE A 19 2.48 -4.85 4.90
N THR A 20 3.50 -4.05 4.55
CA THR A 20 3.29 -2.68 4.05
C THR A 20 3.08 -2.64 2.54
N HIS A 21 2.22 -1.72 2.08
CA HIS A 21 1.96 -1.33 0.68
C HIS A 21 2.05 -2.50 -0.32
N LEU A 22 1.24 -3.55 -0.12
CA LEU A 22 1.19 -4.75 -0.96
C LEU A 22 1.27 -4.41 -2.46
N GLY A 23 2.15 -5.10 -3.19
CA GLY A 23 2.39 -4.86 -4.61
C GLY A 23 3.48 -3.83 -4.90
N ASN A 24 4.04 -3.17 -3.87
CA ASN A 24 5.09 -2.17 -4.01
C ASN A 24 6.38 -2.61 -3.27
N GLY A 25 7.51 -1.98 -3.59
CA GLY A 25 8.80 -2.32 -2.99
C GLY A 25 9.30 -3.74 -3.32
N CYS A 26 8.72 -4.40 -4.32
CA CYS A 26 9.14 -5.70 -4.84
C CYS A 26 9.80 -5.54 -6.22
N PRO A 27 10.53 -6.55 -6.74
CA PRO A 27 11.09 -6.51 -8.08
C PRO A 27 10.02 -6.30 -9.16
N MET A 28 10.36 -5.53 -10.21
CA MET A 28 9.45 -5.31 -11.35
C MET A 28 9.15 -6.59 -12.13
N THR A 29 10.09 -7.54 -12.14
CA THR A 29 9.90 -8.86 -12.74
C THR A 29 9.83 -9.90 -11.62
N LEU A 30 8.74 -10.63 -11.57
CA LEU A 30 8.45 -11.65 -10.58
C LEU A 30 8.17 -13.00 -11.25
N GLU A 31 8.47 -14.08 -10.52
CA GLU A 31 8.02 -15.41 -10.91
C GLU A 31 6.51 -15.46 -11.09
N ARG A 32 6.05 -16.15 -12.15
CA ARG A 32 4.65 -16.12 -12.58
C ARG A 32 3.67 -16.55 -11.50
N HIS A 33 4.00 -17.58 -10.75
CA HIS A 33 3.08 -18.21 -9.79
C HIS A 33 3.56 -18.12 -8.34
N ASP A 34 4.88 -18.20 -8.10
CA ASP A 34 5.46 -18.15 -6.75
C ASP A 34 6.24 -16.85 -6.56
N ASN A 35 5.57 -15.85 -6.04
CA ASN A 35 6.13 -14.51 -5.80
C ASN A 35 5.58 -13.89 -4.52
N ILE A 36 6.22 -12.82 -4.07
CA ILE A 36 5.88 -12.14 -2.82
C ILE A 36 4.39 -11.76 -2.72
N ILE A 37 3.77 -11.34 -3.82
CA ILE A 37 2.36 -10.93 -3.82
C ILE A 37 1.47 -12.13 -3.50
N GLN A 38 1.68 -13.27 -4.19
CA GLN A 38 0.91 -14.48 -3.98
C GLN A 38 1.13 -15.05 -2.58
N ARG A 39 2.38 -15.03 -2.09
CA ARG A 39 2.74 -15.54 -0.77
C ARG A 39 2.08 -14.71 0.34
N ILE A 40 2.06 -13.37 0.21
CA ILE A 40 1.40 -12.48 1.19
C ILE A 40 -0.13 -12.62 1.13
N LEU A 41 -0.72 -12.73 -0.06
CA LEU A 41 -2.15 -12.99 -0.17
C LEU A 41 -2.56 -14.32 0.51
N ASN A 42 -1.69 -15.35 0.45
CA ASN A 42 -1.92 -16.65 1.09
C ASN A 42 -1.95 -16.60 2.63
N VAL A 43 -1.30 -15.62 3.26
CA VAL A 43 -1.25 -15.44 4.72
C VAL A 43 -1.97 -14.18 5.19
N SER A 44 -2.80 -13.60 4.34
CA SER A 44 -3.45 -12.31 4.59
C SER A 44 -4.49 -12.34 5.72
N ASP A 45 -4.91 -13.50 6.18
CA ASP A 45 -5.76 -13.72 7.36
C ASP A 45 -4.98 -13.67 8.69
N ARG A 46 -3.63 -13.77 8.63
CA ARG A 46 -2.74 -13.80 9.80
C ARG A 46 -2.03 -12.46 10.08
N MET A 47 -2.20 -11.46 9.21
CA MET A 47 -1.50 -10.19 9.34
C MET A 47 -2.29 -9.04 8.72
N TRP A 48 -1.96 -7.82 9.15
CA TRP A 48 -2.49 -6.61 8.54
C TRP A 48 -1.82 -6.36 7.18
N ILE A 49 -2.62 -6.10 6.16
CA ILE A 49 -2.13 -5.78 4.81
C ILE A 49 -2.45 -4.34 4.48
N THR A 50 -1.43 -3.51 4.29
CA THR A 50 -1.66 -2.13 3.86
C THR A 50 -1.59 -2.01 2.33
N PHE A 51 -2.32 -1.04 1.77
CA PHE A 51 -2.35 -0.78 0.33
C PHE A 51 -2.52 0.71 0.02
N ILE A 52 -1.98 1.14 -1.12
CA ILE A 52 -2.07 2.52 -1.64
C ILE A 52 -3.18 2.55 -2.70
N ALA A 53 -4.27 3.30 -2.42
CA ALA A 53 -5.44 3.35 -3.31
C ALA A 53 -5.43 4.59 -4.22
N ASP A 54 -4.37 4.79 -5.00
CA ASP A 54 -4.25 5.92 -5.93
C ASP A 54 -4.48 5.58 -7.40
N GLY A 55 -4.45 4.28 -7.76
CA GLY A 55 -4.57 3.81 -9.14
C GLY A 55 -3.28 3.92 -9.95
N VAL A 56 -2.20 4.42 -9.34
CA VAL A 56 -0.86 4.59 -9.92
C VAL A 56 0.08 3.48 -9.43
N HIS A 57 0.22 3.34 -8.11
CA HIS A 57 1.01 2.26 -7.49
C HIS A 57 0.42 0.89 -7.79
N ILE A 58 -0.91 0.78 -7.73
CA ILE A 58 -1.65 -0.44 -8.09
C ILE A 58 -2.85 -0.03 -8.93
N PRO A 59 -3.04 -0.56 -10.14
CA PRO A 59 -4.27 -0.35 -10.90
C PRO A 59 -5.51 -0.78 -10.09
N PHE A 60 -6.60 -0.03 -10.16
CA PHE A 60 -7.79 -0.30 -9.33
C PHE A 60 -8.38 -1.69 -9.54
N TYR A 61 -8.32 -2.25 -10.76
CA TYR A 61 -8.78 -3.62 -11.00
C TYR A 61 -7.92 -4.66 -10.28
N THR A 62 -6.60 -4.43 -10.18
CA THR A 62 -5.67 -5.29 -9.44
C THR A 62 -5.92 -5.19 -7.94
N LEU A 63 -6.05 -3.96 -7.42
CA LEU A 63 -6.39 -3.72 -6.03
C LEU A 63 -7.72 -4.39 -5.65
N ASN A 64 -8.74 -4.29 -6.52
CA ASN A 64 -10.03 -4.96 -6.31
C ASN A 64 -9.88 -6.50 -6.21
N ASN A 65 -8.98 -7.10 -6.99
CA ASN A 65 -8.71 -8.53 -6.90
C ASN A 65 -8.02 -8.91 -5.58
N TYR A 66 -7.06 -8.11 -5.12
CA TYR A 66 -6.42 -8.32 -3.83
C TYR A 66 -7.43 -8.23 -2.67
N LEU A 67 -8.30 -7.23 -2.69
CA LEU A 67 -9.32 -7.02 -1.65
C LEU A 67 -10.45 -8.05 -1.64
N LYS A 68 -10.60 -8.88 -2.68
CA LYS A 68 -11.46 -10.07 -2.67
C LYS A 68 -10.85 -11.25 -1.90
N ILE A 69 -9.52 -11.28 -1.78
CA ILE A 69 -8.77 -12.35 -1.11
C ILE A 69 -8.47 -11.95 0.34
N ILE A 70 -8.03 -10.71 0.55
CA ILE A 70 -7.69 -10.20 1.88
C ILE A 70 -8.97 -10.07 2.72
N PRO A 71 -9.04 -10.68 3.91
CA PRO A 71 -10.17 -10.47 4.80
C PRO A 71 -10.38 -8.98 5.10
N PRO A 72 -11.60 -8.45 5.05
CA PRO A 72 -11.85 -7.02 5.24
C PRO A 72 -11.35 -6.48 6.59
N GLU A 73 -11.23 -7.32 7.61
CA GLU A 73 -10.68 -6.99 8.94
C GLU A 73 -9.16 -6.79 8.93
N ASN A 74 -8.46 -7.34 7.94
CA ASN A 74 -7.01 -7.28 7.81
C ASN A 74 -6.52 -6.22 6.82
N ALA A 75 -7.41 -5.58 6.07
CA ALA A 75 -7.06 -4.60 5.06
C ALA A 75 -6.97 -3.17 5.63
N ILE A 76 -5.91 -2.43 5.31
CA ILE A 76 -5.68 -1.05 5.75
C ILE A 76 -5.31 -0.18 4.53
N ALA A 77 -6.06 0.90 4.31
CA ALA A 77 -5.72 1.88 3.30
C ALA A 77 -4.75 2.92 3.87
N VAL A 78 -3.59 3.09 3.22
CA VAL A 78 -2.55 4.04 3.62
C VAL A 78 -2.28 5.05 2.52
N THR A 79 -1.81 6.23 2.90
CA THR A 79 -1.38 7.25 1.92
C THR A 79 0.01 6.96 1.38
N ASP A 80 0.90 6.49 2.22
CA ASP A 80 2.34 6.41 1.93
C ASP A 80 2.90 7.76 1.41
N SER A 81 2.35 8.87 1.92
CA SER A 81 2.64 10.22 1.43
C SER A 81 3.99 10.72 1.90
N ILE A 82 4.74 11.27 0.96
CA ILE A 82 5.97 12.03 1.23
C ILE A 82 5.67 13.47 1.66
N SER A 83 6.67 14.17 2.21
CA SER A 83 6.55 15.58 2.63
C SER A 83 6.18 16.54 1.51
N ALA A 84 6.50 16.20 0.24
CA ALA A 84 6.13 16.97 -0.94
C ALA A 84 4.68 16.73 -1.42
N ALA A 85 3.88 15.93 -0.72
CA ALA A 85 2.47 15.75 -1.05
C ALA A 85 1.72 17.09 -1.03
N ARG A 86 0.88 17.34 -2.06
CA ARG A 86 0.14 18.59 -2.29
C ARG A 86 1.01 19.79 -2.70
N MET A 87 2.31 19.63 -2.87
CA MET A 87 3.14 20.65 -3.47
C MET A 87 2.82 20.81 -4.97
N LYS A 88 3.18 21.97 -5.54
CA LYS A 88 3.04 22.21 -6.99
C LYS A 88 3.98 21.30 -7.77
N PRO A 89 3.69 21.02 -9.07
CA PRO A 89 4.67 20.35 -9.93
C PRO A 89 6.03 21.04 -9.89
N GLY A 90 7.10 20.25 -9.75
CA GLY A 90 8.46 20.79 -9.62
C GLY A 90 9.42 19.80 -8.97
N LYS A 91 10.66 20.25 -8.79
CA LYS A 91 11.71 19.48 -8.12
C LYS A 91 11.74 19.79 -6.63
N TYR A 92 11.90 18.78 -5.82
CA TYR A 92 11.97 18.84 -4.36
C TYR A 92 13.05 17.91 -3.85
N THR A 93 13.42 18.06 -2.57
CA THR A 93 14.38 17.17 -1.90
C THR A 93 13.72 16.56 -0.67
N LEU A 94 13.92 15.27 -0.44
CA LEU A 94 13.49 14.53 0.74
C LEU A 94 14.71 13.82 1.35
N GLY A 95 15.27 14.40 2.42
CA GLY A 95 16.58 13.97 2.88
C GLY A 95 17.62 14.15 1.77
N ASP A 96 18.31 13.07 1.43
CA ASP A 96 19.32 13.04 0.35
C ASP A 96 18.73 12.70 -1.03
N TRP A 97 17.42 12.60 -1.16
CA TRP A 97 16.76 12.15 -2.40
C TRP A 97 16.12 13.33 -3.13
N ASP A 98 16.47 13.50 -4.39
CA ASP A 98 15.77 14.41 -5.28
C ASP A 98 14.47 13.78 -5.79
N ILE A 99 13.40 14.56 -5.78
CA ILE A 99 12.04 14.12 -6.17
C ILE A 99 11.51 15.07 -7.24
N LEU A 100 10.87 14.51 -8.24
CA LEU A 100 10.10 15.24 -9.23
C LEU A 100 8.61 15.02 -8.98
N ILE A 101 7.88 16.10 -8.68
CA ILE A 101 6.40 16.07 -8.70
C ILE A 101 5.95 16.43 -10.12
N GLU A 102 5.31 15.49 -10.79
CA GLU A 102 4.78 15.66 -12.14
C GLU A 102 3.50 16.52 -12.14
N LYS A 103 3.03 16.94 -13.33
CA LYS A 103 1.83 17.78 -13.49
C LYS A 103 0.55 17.13 -12.98
N ASP A 104 0.47 15.80 -13.01
CA ASP A 104 -0.63 15.00 -12.47
C ASP A 104 -0.52 14.72 -10.97
N GLY A 105 0.58 15.21 -10.36
CA GLY A 105 0.86 15.09 -8.93
C GLY A 105 1.59 13.81 -8.54
N ILE A 106 2.04 12.98 -9.49
CA ILE A 106 2.81 11.77 -9.21
C ILE A 106 4.23 12.14 -8.79
N ALA A 107 4.74 11.49 -7.72
CA ALA A 107 6.10 11.65 -7.24
C ALA A 107 7.02 10.58 -7.87
N MET A 108 8.05 11.03 -8.54
CA MET A 108 8.99 10.16 -9.26
C MET A 108 10.44 10.51 -8.95
N SER A 109 11.34 9.58 -9.22
CA SER A 109 12.77 9.88 -9.33
C SER A 109 13.03 10.91 -10.45
N PRO A 110 14.09 11.71 -10.38
CA PRO A 110 14.40 12.72 -11.41
C PRO A 110 14.55 12.13 -12.82
N ASP A 111 15.03 10.89 -12.93
CA ASP A 111 15.15 10.13 -14.18
C ASP A 111 13.86 9.42 -14.61
N LYS A 112 12.80 9.56 -13.80
CA LYS A 112 11.48 8.94 -14.01
C LYS A 112 11.49 7.41 -14.06
N SER A 113 12.50 6.77 -13.53
CA SER A 113 12.64 5.30 -13.55
C SER A 113 11.72 4.59 -12.55
N HIS A 114 11.35 5.27 -11.45
CA HIS A 114 10.50 4.70 -10.40
C HIS A 114 9.74 5.76 -9.61
N LEU A 115 8.69 5.33 -8.92
CA LEU A 115 7.94 6.16 -7.97
C LEU A 115 8.73 6.33 -6.68
N ILE A 116 8.64 7.52 -6.07
CA ILE A 116 9.23 7.82 -4.75
C ILE A 116 8.10 8.16 -3.79
N GLY A 117 7.61 7.15 -3.05
CA GLY A 117 6.44 7.28 -2.20
C GLY A 117 5.22 7.80 -2.97
N SER A 118 4.25 8.36 -2.28
CA SER A 118 3.04 8.88 -2.90
C SER A 118 2.78 10.36 -2.56
N THR A 119 1.87 10.98 -3.30
CA THR A 119 1.27 12.28 -2.99
C THR A 119 -0.20 12.15 -2.59
N LEU A 120 -0.65 10.91 -2.37
CA LEU A 120 -2.03 10.57 -2.06
C LEU A 120 -2.44 11.16 -0.71
N THR A 121 -3.64 11.70 -0.62
CA THR A 121 -4.21 12.22 0.62
C THR A 121 -5.39 11.36 1.08
N ALA A 122 -5.69 11.35 2.39
CA ALA A 122 -6.81 10.59 2.92
C ALA A 122 -8.16 10.92 2.24
N PRO A 123 -8.52 12.18 1.97
CA PRO A 123 -9.74 12.49 1.21
C PRO A 123 -9.74 11.89 -0.20
N LYS A 124 -8.56 11.83 -0.86
CA LYS A 124 -8.44 11.24 -2.20
C LYS A 124 -8.58 9.72 -2.15
N ILE A 125 -8.05 9.06 -1.10
CA ILE A 125 -8.31 7.62 -0.86
C ILE A 125 -9.80 7.36 -0.81
N ILE A 126 -10.53 8.10 0.04
CA ILE A 126 -11.98 7.95 0.21
C ILE A 126 -12.71 8.09 -1.13
N GLY A 127 -12.37 9.14 -1.90
CA GLY A 127 -12.95 9.36 -3.23
C GLY A 127 -12.65 8.21 -4.20
N ASN A 128 -11.43 7.69 -4.21
CA ASN A 128 -11.01 6.60 -5.08
C ASN A 128 -11.71 5.27 -4.71
N LEU A 129 -11.78 4.93 -3.42
CA LEU A 129 -12.45 3.72 -2.94
C LEU A 129 -13.94 3.73 -3.31
N LYS A 130 -14.63 4.87 -3.16
CA LYS A 130 -16.02 5.04 -3.60
C LYS A 130 -16.17 4.89 -5.11
N LYS A 131 -15.39 5.67 -5.87
CA LYS A 131 -15.57 5.83 -7.32
C LYS A 131 -15.12 4.59 -8.10
N HIS A 132 -14.02 3.97 -7.72
CA HIS A 132 -13.37 2.93 -8.53
C HIS A 132 -13.56 1.51 -7.99
N LEU A 133 -13.84 1.38 -6.67
CA LEU A 133 -14.09 0.08 -6.04
C LEU A 133 -15.52 -0.09 -5.53
N ASN A 134 -16.39 0.92 -5.72
CA ASN A 134 -17.80 0.92 -5.30
C ASN A 134 -18.00 0.63 -3.80
N MET A 135 -17.05 1.06 -2.95
CA MET A 135 -17.13 0.84 -1.52
C MET A 135 -18.10 1.80 -0.84
N ASN A 136 -18.87 1.27 0.11
CA ASN A 136 -19.73 2.07 0.98
C ASN A 136 -18.95 2.69 2.15
N GLU A 137 -19.60 3.58 2.91
CA GLU A 137 -19.00 4.31 4.04
C GLU A 137 -18.44 3.36 5.11
N THR A 138 -19.17 2.29 5.45
CA THR A 138 -18.77 1.32 6.47
C THR A 138 -17.48 0.58 6.09
N GLN A 139 -17.34 0.20 4.81
CA GLN A 139 -16.11 -0.45 4.31
C GLN A 139 -14.92 0.51 4.35
N ILE A 140 -15.14 1.77 3.97
CA ILE A 140 -14.10 2.80 3.98
C ILE A 140 -13.68 3.13 5.42
N GLU A 141 -14.63 3.30 6.34
CA GLU A 141 -14.35 3.50 7.76
C GLU A 141 -13.54 2.35 8.34
N LYS A 142 -13.89 1.10 7.97
CA LYS A 142 -13.15 -0.09 8.38
C LYS A 142 -11.67 0.01 7.97
N PHE A 143 -11.39 0.30 6.71
CA PHE A 143 -10.02 0.32 6.15
C PHE A 143 -9.20 1.53 6.61
N MET A 144 -9.83 2.66 6.91
CA MET A 144 -9.13 3.91 7.21
C MET A 144 -9.13 4.30 8.69
N GLN A 145 -9.97 3.69 9.52
CA GLN A 145 -10.10 4.06 10.93
C GLN A 145 -10.10 2.86 11.86
N ILE A 146 -10.99 1.88 11.65
CA ILE A 146 -11.18 0.76 12.58
C ILE A 146 -9.94 -0.13 12.56
N ASN A 147 -9.55 -0.62 11.39
CA ASN A 147 -8.42 -1.53 11.23
C ASN A 147 -7.07 -0.91 11.64
N PRO A 148 -6.72 0.33 11.21
CA PRO A 148 -5.49 0.97 11.68
C PRO A 148 -5.41 1.10 13.20
N ARG A 149 -6.52 1.45 13.87
CA ARG A 149 -6.56 1.53 15.33
C ARG A 149 -6.40 0.18 16.01
N ALA A 150 -6.99 -0.88 15.43
CA ALA A 150 -6.84 -2.24 15.93
C ALA A 150 -5.40 -2.73 15.77
N ALA A 151 -4.77 -2.49 14.61
CA ALA A 151 -3.39 -2.87 14.35
C ALA A 151 -2.38 -2.22 15.32
N ILE A 152 -2.56 -0.93 15.64
CA ILE A 152 -1.71 -0.23 16.61
C ILE A 152 -1.89 -0.78 18.04
N LYS A 153 -3.13 -1.11 18.44
CA LYS A 153 -3.39 -1.66 19.77
C LYS A 153 -2.86 -3.07 19.94
N ALA A 154 -2.93 -3.89 18.91
CA ALA A 154 -2.41 -5.26 18.94
C ALA A 154 -0.90 -5.34 19.19
N ASN A 155 -0.14 -4.30 18.78
CA ASN A 155 1.31 -4.23 18.96
C ASN A 155 1.73 -3.62 20.30
N ASN A 156 0.81 -3.19 21.15
CA ASN A 156 1.08 -2.56 22.46
C ASN A 156 0.77 -3.49 23.64
N ASN A 157 0.43 -4.74 23.41
CA ASN A 157 0.21 -5.81 24.39
C ASN A 157 1.32 -6.86 24.26
#